data_e396ed804542024dddfa3164be52a81d
#
_entry.id   e396ed804542024dddfa3164be52a81d
#
_cell.length_a   1.000
_cell.length_b   1.000
_cell.length_c   1.000
_cell.angle_alpha   90.00
_cell.angle_beta   90.00
_cell.angle_gamma   90.00
#
_symmetry.space_group_name_H-M   'P 1'
#
loop_
_entity.id
_entity.type
_entity.pdbx_description
1 polymer ?
#
loop_
_entity_poly.entity_id
_entity_poly.type
_entity_poly.pdbx_seq_one_letter_code
_entity_poly.pdbx_strand_id
1 'polypeptide(L)'
;MLRWMRIAALAASLAAASAASAVTIDVNGVKRSYTAQLPAKRPAPLVIVLHGKTQRGADMITRTAWPQVAKREGLAVVFPDGLNNAWADARTKAGPALRGPPAGTDDVGFIARLVEKLVADGTADARRVFVAGISNGGAMAMTMACARADLFAAAASVIMNLTEEAAVTCHPSRPVPMLLMNGTADLLVPYGGGRGASYFAADGFWSTDETLAFWRSLNGCETDDAEVTDLPDRAPADHSTVTRISSRCPRGHDVVLYRVNHGGHRVPGFSPDARFPKVAAGLLGPQNADIDGAETIWTFFSRFP
;
A
#
# COMPACT_ATOMS: atom_id res chain seq x y z
N MET A 1 41.68 -53.43 -20.51
CA MET A 1 41.38 -52.50 -19.40
C MET A 1 40.35 -51.48 -19.88
N LEU A 2 39.04 -51.70 -19.64
CA LEU A 2 37.94 -50.81 -20.07
C LEU A 2 37.59 -49.88 -18.89
N ARG A 3 37.79 -48.54 -19.05
CA ARG A 3 37.38 -47.51 -18.11
C ARG A 3 35.90 -47.16 -18.36
N TRP A 4 35.03 -47.44 -17.42
CA TRP A 4 33.65 -47.03 -17.41
C TRP A 4 33.56 -45.54 -16.98
N MET A 5 33.18 -44.63 -17.87
CA MET A 5 32.81 -43.25 -17.53
C MET A 5 31.39 -43.26 -16.99
N ARG A 6 31.25 -42.88 -15.72
CA ARG A 6 29.91 -42.60 -15.12
C ARG A 6 29.51 -41.18 -15.49
N ILE A 7 28.50 -41.05 -16.31
CA ILE A 7 27.85 -39.78 -16.59
C ILE A 7 26.85 -39.51 -15.44
N ALA A 8 27.14 -38.50 -14.61
CA ALA A 8 26.21 -38.01 -13.60
C ALA A 8 25.23 -37.08 -14.30
N ALA A 9 23.96 -37.48 -14.40
CA ALA A 9 22.89 -36.61 -14.86
C ALA A 9 22.50 -35.63 -13.76
N LEU A 10 22.79 -34.33 -13.95
CA LEU A 10 22.31 -33.26 -13.11
C LEU A 10 20.80 -33.05 -13.46
N ALA A 11 19.93 -33.49 -12.58
CA ALA A 11 18.50 -33.15 -12.66
C ALA A 11 18.32 -31.70 -12.20
N ALA A 12 18.20 -30.79 -13.14
CA ALA A 12 17.76 -29.42 -12.86
C ALA A 12 16.24 -29.44 -12.56
N SER A 13 15.88 -29.33 -11.30
CA SER A 13 14.48 -29.09 -10.89
C SER A 13 14.08 -27.68 -11.31
N LEU A 14 13.35 -27.56 -12.42
CA LEU A 14 12.59 -26.36 -12.74
C LEU A 14 11.49 -26.19 -11.68
N ALA A 15 11.69 -25.29 -10.74
CA ALA A 15 10.61 -24.79 -9.91
C ALA A 15 9.67 -24.02 -10.81
N ALA A 16 8.54 -24.63 -11.18
CA ALA A 16 7.46 -23.96 -11.88
C ALA A 16 6.94 -22.83 -10.99
N ALA A 17 7.11 -21.60 -11.43
CA ALA A 17 6.45 -20.45 -10.82
C ALA A 17 4.93 -20.68 -10.99
N SER A 18 4.25 -21.04 -9.90
CA SER A 18 2.79 -21.18 -9.88
C SER A 18 2.18 -19.83 -10.30
N ALA A 19 1.47 -19.81 -11.41
CA ALA A 19 0.68 -18.66 -11.81
C ALA A 19 -0.27 -18.31 -10.65
N ALA A 20 -0.23 -17.07 -10.19
CA ALA A 20 -1.08 -16.60 -9.09
C ALA A 20 -2.54 -16.66 -9.54
N SER A 21 -3.28 -17.65 -9.06
CA SER A 21 -4.72 -17.79 -9.35
C SER A 21 -5.54 -17.00 -8.32
N ALA A 22 -6.64 -16.40 -8.79
CA ALA A 22 -7.56 -15.72 -7.88
C ALA A 22 -8.22 -16.75 -6.96
N VAL A 23 -8.20 -16.48 -5.66
CA VAL A 23 -8.84 -17.27 -4.61
C VAL A 23 -10.11 -16.53 -4.18
N THR A 24 -11.19 -17.28 -3.96
CA THR A 24 -12.45 -16.71 -3.48
C THR A 24 -12.67 -17.02 -1.99
N ILE A 25 -13.13 -16.03 -1.26
CA ILE A 25 -13.57 -16.15 0.14
C ILE A 25 -15.00 -15.61 0.29
N ASP A 26 -15.82 -16.27 1.08
CA ASP A 26 -17.15 -15.75 1.46
C ASP A 26 -17.02 -14.89 2.71
N VAL A 27 -17.60 -13.70 2.64
CA VAL A 27 -17.66 -12.77 3.78
C VAL A 27 -19.11 -12.31 3.93
N ASN A 28 -19.78 -12.83 4.93
CA ASN A 28 -21.18 -12.50 5.22
C ASN A 28 -22.13 -12.72 4.01
N GLY A 29 -21.91 -13.81 3.25
CA GLY A 29 -22.70 -14.15 2.06
C GLY A 29 -22.27 -13.41 0.78
N VAL A 30 -21.24 -12.56 0.86
CA VAL A 30 -20.67 -11.85 -0.29
C VAL A 30 -19.37 -12.54 -0.72
N LYS A 31 -19.31 -13.00 -1.96
CA LYS A 31 -18.09 -13.56 -2.54
C LYS A 31 -17.10 -12.45 -2.83
N ARG A 32 -15.91 -12.56 -2.24
CA ARG A 32 -14.78 -11.65 -2.44
C ARG A 32 -13.60 -12.44 -3.01
N SER A 33 -12.74 -11.77 -3.76
CA SER A 33 -11.57 -12.40 -4.37
C SER A 33 -10.27 -11.74 -3.94
N TYR A 34 -9.20 -12.51 -4.01
CA TYR A 34 -7.84 -12.02 -3.84
C TYR A 34 -6.87 -12.89 -4.62
N THR A 35 -5.72 -12.33 -4.96
CA THR A 35 -4.58 -13.07 -5.48
C THR A 35 -3.50 -13.08 -4.41
N ALA A 36 -2.73 -14.16 -4.31
CA ALA A 36 -1.67 -14.29 -3.31
C ALA A 36 -0.39 -14.82 -3.93
N GLN A 37 0.73 -14.27 -3.47
CA GLN A 37 2.05 -14.86 -3.64
C GLN A 37 2.53 -15.31 -2.25
N LEU A 38 2.71 -16.61 -2.09
CA LEU A 38 3.00 -17.22 -0.80
C LEU A 38 4.40 -17.85 -0.81
N PRO A 39 5.20 -17.66 0.26
CA PRO A 39 6.50 -18.31 0.38
C PRO A 39 6.35 -19.78 0.74
N ALA A 40 7.42 -20.56 0.53
CA ALA A 40 7.46 -21.97 0.91
C ALA A 40 7.49 -22.15 2.45
N LYS A 41 8.24 -21.28 3.15
CA LYS A 41 8.32 -21.30 4.62
C LYS A 41 7.17 -20.50 5.22
N ARG A 42 6.41 -21.10 6.11
CA ARG A 42 5.26 -20.50 6.82
C ARG A 42 5.29 -20.91 8.29
N PRO A 43 4.69 -20.11 9.22
CA PRO A 43 4.06 -18.81 8.95
C PRO A 43 5.08 -17.75 8.54
N ALA A 44 4.67 -16.80 7.70
CA ALA A 44 5.51 -15.76 7.15
C ALA A 44 4.95 -14.35 7.46
N PRO A 45 5.76 -13.28 7.39
CA PRO A 45 5.23 -11.92 7.41
C PRO A 45 4.21 -11.76 6.28
N LEU A 46 3.09 -11.08 6.56
CA LEU A 46 2.01 -10.86 5.60
C LEU A 46 1.91 -9.38 5.23
N VAL A 47 1.89 -9.07 3.95
CA VAL A 47 1.56 -7.74 3.45
C VAL A 47 0.27 -7.82 2.64
N ILE A 48 -0.75 -7.08 3.06
CA ILE A 48 -1.98 -6.83 2.29
C ILE A 48 -1.74 -5.58 1.44
N VAL A 49 -1.84 -5.72 0.11
CA VAL A 49 -1.60 -4.62 -0.85
C VAL A 49 -2.91 -4.23 -1.52
N LEU A 50 -3.41 -3.03 -1.22
CA LEU A 50 -4.70 -2.52 -1.66
C LEU A 50 -4.52 -1.63 -2.90
N HIS A 51 -5.21 -2.01 -3.98
CA HIS A 51 -5.15 -1.30 -5.26
C HIS A 51 -5.85 0.06 -5.23
N GLY A 52 -5.50 0.93 -6.16
CA GLY A 52 -6.21 2.20 -6.39
C GLY A 52 -7.57 1.99 -7.06
N LYS A 53 -8.40 3.06 -7.09
CA LYS A 53 -9.68 3.05 -7.78
C LYS A 53 -9.51 2.69 -9.26
N THR A 54 -10.44 1.96 -9.84
CA THR A 54 -10.44 1.42 -11.21
C THR A 54 -9.42 0.30 -11.48
N GLN A 55 -8.67 -0.12 -10.47
CA GLN A 55 -7.68 -1.19 -10.54
C GLN A 55 -8.20 -2.46 -9.84
N ARG A 56 -7.41 -3.53 -9.93
CA ARG A 56 -7.63 -4.82 -9.25
C ARG A 56 -6.34 -5.26 -8.56
N GLY A 57 -6.45 -6.24 -7.68
CA GLY A 57 -5.29 -6.86 -7.04
C GLY A 57 -4.26 -7.38 -8.05
N ALA A 58 -4.71 -7.99 -9.15
CA ALA A 58 -3.83 -8.47 -10.21
C ALA A 58 -2.98 -7.37 -10.87
N ASP A 59 -3.47 -6.13 -10.93
CA ASP A 59 -2.69 -5.00 -11.45
C ASP A 59 -1.48 -4.69 -10.55
N MET A 60 -1.59 -4.90 -9.24
CA MET A 60 -0.49 -4.68 -8.30
C MET A 60 0.64 -5.67 -8.50
N ILE A 61 0.34 -6.89 -8.94
CA ILE A 61 1.34 -7.93 -9.24
C ILE A 61 2.23 -7.52 -10.41
N THR A 62 1.65 -6.92 -11.44
CA THR A 62 2.38 -6.61 -12.68
C THR A 62 3.02 -5.24 -12.70
N ARG A 63 2.57 -4.33 -11.84
CA ARG A 63 2.97 -2.91 -11.87
C ARG A 63 3.85 -2.50 -10.70
N THR A 64 3.95 -3.30 -9.66
CA THR A 64 4.76 -3.01 -8.47
C THR A 64 5.87 -4.04 -8.29
N ALA A 65 6.90 -3.71 -7.52
CA ALA A 65 7.96 -4.65 -7.16
C ALA A 65 7.57 -5.60 -6.00
N TRP A 66 6.32 -5.60 -5.52
CA TRP A 66 5.90 -6.48 -4.43
C TRP A 66 6.19 -7.97 -4.69
N PRO A 67 6.01 -8.52 -5.91
CA PRO A 67 6.38 -9.91 -6.17
C PRO A 67 7.86 -10.21 -5.98
N GLN A 68 8.73 -9.27 -6.38
CA GLN A 68 10.18 -9.40 -6.24
C GLN A 68 10.59 -9.29 -4.77
N VAL A 69 10.03 -8.31 -4.05
CA VAL A 69 10.23 -8.14 -2.59
C VAL A 69 9.77 -9.41 -1.87
N ALA A 70 8.57 -9.91 -2.16
CA ALA A 70 8.03 -11.14 -1.56
C ALA A 70 8.95 -12.35 -1.73
N LYS A 71 9.47 -12.54 -2.95
CA LYS A 71 10.38 -13.65 -3.25
C LYS A 71 11.71 -13.52 -2.50
N ARG A 72 12.30 -12.35 -2.47
CA ARG A 72 13.59 -12.09 -1.84
C ARG A 72 13.51 -12.21 -0.32
N GLU A 73 12.47 -11.64 0.29
CA GLU A 73 12.31 -11.53 1.73
C GLU A 73 11.50 -12.69 2.37
N GLY A 74 10.96 -13.58 1.54
CA GLY A 74 10.15 -14.70 2.04
C GLY A 74 8.82 -14.27 2.64
N LEU A 75 8.13 -13.29 2.00
CA LEU A 75 6.86 -12.75 2.47
C LEU A 75 5.67 -13.48 1.84
N ALA A 76 4.57 -13.53 2.57
CA ALA A 76 3.24 -13.67 2.00
C ALA A 76 2.75 -12.28 1.57
N VAL A 77 2.48 -12.08 0.28
CA VAL A 77 1.87 -10.85 -0.22
C VAL A 77 0.53 -11.19 -0.84
N VAL A 78 -0.51 -10.46 -0.42
CA VAL A 78 -1.89 -10.71 -0.81
C VAL A 78 -2.48 -9.43 -1.41
N PHE A 79 -3.12 -9.59 -2.55
CA PHE A 79 -3.70 -8.54 -3.37
C PHE A 79 -5.22 -8.77 -3.48
N PRO A 80 -6.01 -8.28 -2.52
CA PRO A 80 -7.45 -8.43 -2.57
C PRO A 80 -8.09 -7.51 -3.61
N ASP A 81 -9.30 -7.86 -4.07
CA ASP A 81 -10.10 -7.09 -5.01
C ASP A 81 -11.22 -6.34 -4.28
N GLY A 82 -11.26 -5.02 -4.44
CA GLY A 82 -12.39 -4.19 -4.05
C GLY A 82 -13.58 -4.38 -5.00
N LEU A 83 -14.81 -4.34 -4.49
CA LEU A 83 -16.02 -4.41 -5.32
C LEU A 83 -16.10 -3.19 -6.25
N ASN A 84 -16.48 -3.43 -7.51
CA ASN A 84 -16.47 -2.41 -8.56
C ASN A 84 -15.10 -1.71 -8.73
N ASN A 85 -14.01 -2.43 -8.46
CA ASN A 85 -12.65 -1.93 -8.56
C ASN A 85 -12.40 -0.69 -7.67
N ALA A 86 -12.99 -0.68 -6.46
CA ALA A 86 -12.85 0.40 -5.48
C ALA A 86 -13.07 -0.14 -4.06
N TRP A 87 -12.63 0.63 -3.07
CA TRP A 87 -12.77 0.34 -1.64
C TRP A 87 -13.79 1.28 -1.01
N ALA A 88 -14.63 0.74 -0.14
CA ALA A 88 -15.48 1.50 0.77
C ALA A 88 -14.64 1.97 1.97
N ASP A 89 -13.84 2.99 1.74
CA ASP A 89 -13.06 3.66 2.78
C ASP A 89 -13.97 4.56 3.66
N ALA A 90 -13.41 5.23 4.66
CA ALA A 90 -14.16 6.06 5.59
C ALA A 90 -14.82 7.30 4.98
N ARG A 91 -14.73 7.51 3.67
CA ARG A 91 -15.36 8.64 2.97
C ARG A 91 -16.79 8.26 2.58
N THR A 92 -17.80 8.83 3.24
CA THR A 92 -19.21 8.54 2.94
C THR A 92 -19.73 9.34 1.74
N LYS A 93 -19.09 10.49 1.43
CA LYS A 93 -19.46 11.37 0.32
C LYS A 93 -18.47 11.22 -0.83
N ALA A 94 -18.59 10.13 -1.61
CA ALA A 94 -17.83 10.01 -2.85
C ALA A 94 -18.39 10.97 -3.90
N GLY A 95 -17.52 11.72 -4.58
CA GLY A 95 -17.94 12.56 -5.71
C GLY A 95 -18.53 11.70 -6.85
N PRO A 96 -19.41 12.28 -7.69
CA PRO A 96 -20.23 11.54 -8.68
C PRO A 96 -19.42 10.95 -9.85
N ALA A 97 -18.15 11.26 -9.98
CA ALA A 97 -17.39 10.99 -11.20
C ALA A 97 -17.03 9.52 -11.43
N LEU A 98 -17.02 8.67 -10.41
CA LEU A 98 -16.66 7.26 -10.58
C LEU A 98 -17.50 6.37 -9.64
N ARG A 99 -18.06 5.27 -10.17
CA ARG A 99 -18.78 4.29 -9.36
C ARG A 99 -17.86 3.76 -8.25
N GLY A 100 -18.31 3.93 -7.01
CA GLY A 100 -17.72 3.30 -5.84
C GLY A 100 -18.21 1.85 -5.67
N PRO A 101 -17.79 1.16 -4.60
CA PRO A 101 -18.41 -0.09 -4.21
C PRO A 101 -19.92 0.13 -3.92
N PRO A 102 -20.75 -0.93 -3.95
CA PRO A 102 -22.15 -0.83 -3.56
C PRO A 102 -22.31 -0.24 -2.16
N ALA A 103 -23.41 0.50 -1.92
CA ALA A 103 -23.71 0.99 -0.59
C ALA A 103 -23.80 -0.15 0.43
N GLY A 104 -23.26 0.06 1.63
CA GLY A 104 -23.21 -0.96 2.68
C GLY A 104 -22.10 -2.02 2.48
N THR A 105 -21.18 -1.83 1.52
CA THR A 105 -20.03 -2.72 1.37
C THR A 105 -19.14 -2.64 2.62
N ASP A 106 -18.89 -3.77 3.25
CA ASP A 106 -18.01 -3.92 4.41
C ASP A 106 -16.62 -4.40 3.96
N ASP A 107 -15.77 -3.48 3.50
CA ASP A 107 -14.39 -3.79 3.14
C ASP A 107 -13.49 -3.93 4.38
N VAL A 108 -13.83 -3.30 5.50
CA VAL A 108 -13.12 -3.49 6.77
C VAL A 108 -13.28 -4.94 7.23
N GLY A 109 -14.51 -5.44 7.27
CA GLY A 109 -14.79 -6.83 7.63
C GLY A 109 -14.17 -7.83 6.66
N PHE A 110 -14.17 -7.53 5.35
CA PHE A 110 -13.52 -8.38 4.34
C PHE A 110 -12.01 -8.51 4.59
N ILE A 111 -11.30 -7.40 4.72
CA ILE A 111 -9.84 -7.41 4.90
C ILE A 111 -9.49 -8.06 6.24
N ALA A 112 -10.24 -7.76 7.30
CA ALA A 112 -10.05 -8.37 8.60
C ALA A 112 -10.22 -9.90 8.53
N ARG A 113 -11.33 -10.37 7.92
CA ARG A 113 -11.59 -11.80 7.77
C ARG A 113 -10.54 -12.52 6.93
N LEU A 114 -10.01 -11.83 5.90
CA LEU A 114 -8.93 -12.38 5.08
C LEU A 114 -7.65 -12.55 5.89
N VAL A 115 -7.26 -11.55 6.69
CA VAL A 115 -6.10 -11.64 7.60
C VAL A 115 -6.29 -12.76 8.61
N GLU A 116 -7.42 -12.78 9.31
CA GLU A 116 -7.75 -13.80 10.31
C GLU A 116 -7.68 -15.22 9.73
N LYS A 117 -8.21 -15.41 8.52
CA LYS A 117 -8.11 -16.70 7.81
C LYS A 117 -6.67 -17.08 7.55
N LEU A 118 -5.84 -16.16 7.01
CA LEU A 118 -4.44 -16.45 6.66
C LEU A 118 -3.56 -16.71 7.90
N VAL A 119 -3.92 -16.14 9.04
CA VAL A 119 -3.29 -16.44 10.33
C VAL A 119 -3.74 -17.81 10.83
N ALA A 120 -5.04 -18.09 10.80
CA ALA A 120 -5.61 -19.34 11.31
C ALA A 120 -5.15 -20.59 10.53
N ASP A 121 -4.93 -20.44 9.22
CA ASP A 121 -4.43 -21.54 8.37
C ASP A 121 -2.89 -21.66 8.37
N GLY A 122 -2.18 -20.91 9.22
CA GLY A 122 -0.73 -20.95 9.37
C GLY A 122 0.05 -20.32 8.21
N THR A 123 -0.59 -19.57 7.34
CA THR A 123 0.07 -18.85 6.24
C THR A 123 0.81 -17.63 6.76
N ALA A 124 0.18 -16.85 7.65
CA ALA A 124 0.70 -15.58 8.16
C ALA A 124 1.12 -15.66 9.63
N ASP A 125 2.21 -14.98 9.99
CA ASP A 125 2.57 -14.69 11.38
C ASP A 125 1.70 -13.53 11.89
N ALA A 126 0.85 -13.80 12.87
CA ALA A 126 -0.10 -12.84 13.44
C ALA A 126 0.56 -11.55 13.98
N ARG A 127 1.84 -11.60 14.35
CA ARG A 127 2.57 -10.43 14.87
C ARG A 127 3.14 -9.56 13.74
N ARG A 128 3.25 -10.10 12.52
CA ARG A 128 3.89 -9.44 11.38
C ARG A 128 2.91 -9.34 10.20
N VAL A 129 1.79 -8.68 10.45
CA VAL A 129 0.78 -8.37 9.45
C VAL A 129 0.81 -6.88 9.15
N PHE A 130 0.89 -6.53 7.88
CA PHE A 130 1.03 -5.17 7.39
C PHE A 130 -0.01 -4.87 6.32
N VAL A 131 -0.39 -3.59 6.18
CA VAL A 131 -1.27 -3.13 5.12
C VAL A 131 -0.64 -1.95 4.38
N ALA A 132 -0.59 -2.03 3.05
CA ALA A 132 -0.16 -0.96 2.17
C ALA A 132 -1.23 -0.69 1.13
N GLY A 133 -1.46 0.56 0.79
CA GLY A 133 -2.48 0.92 -0.20
C GLY A 133 -2.12 2.14 -1.04
N ILE A 134 -2.67 2.18 -2.25
CA ILE A 134 -2.41 3.21 -3.25
C ILE A 134 -3.69 3.99 -3.51
N SER A 135 -3.68 5.33 -3.41
CA SER A 135 -4.84 6.19 -3.71
C SER A 135 -6.07 5.76 -2.87
N ASN A 136 -7.19 5.37 -3.47
CA ASN A 136 -8.34 4.81 -2.73
C ASN A 136 -7.95 3.62 -1.83
N GLY A 137 -7.00 2.76 -2.25
CA GLY A 137 -6.42 1.73 -1.38
C GLY A 137 -5.60 2.32 -0.24
N GLY A 138 -4.95 3.49 -0.43
CA GLY A 138 -4.26 4.24 0.63
C GLY A 138 -5.24 4.76 1.69
N ALA A 139 -6.38 5.29 1.26
CA ALA A 139 -7.47 5.64 2.18
C ALA A 139 -7.96 4.40 2.96
N MET A 140 -8.15 3.27 2.26
CA MET A 140 -8.56 2.03 2.92
C MET A 140 -7.49 1.49 3.88
N ALA A 141 -6.18 1.64 3.58
CA ALA A 141 -5.11 1.26 4.49
C ALA A 141 -5.14 2.11 5.78
N MET A 142 -5.37 3.42 5.68
CA MET A 142 -5.59 4.29 6.84
C MET A 142 -6.87 3.89 7.61
N THR A 143 -7.97 3.59 6.91
CA THR A 143 -9.20 3.08 7.52
C THR A 143 -8.95 1.79 8.30
N MET A 144 -8.18 0.85 7.75
CA MET A 144 -7.81 -0.39 8.47
C MET A 144 -6.96 -0.12 9.71
N ALA A 145 -5.98 0.79 9.61
CA ALA A 145 -5.17 1.20 10.76
C ALA A 145 -5.99 1.84 11.88
N CYS A 146 -7.09 2.56 11.52
CA CYS A 146 -8.01 3.13 12.50
C CYS A 146 -8.97 2.08 13.10
N ALA A 147 -9.61 1.28 12.24
CA ALA A 147 -10.71 0.40 12.65
C ALA A 147 -10.22 -0.94 13.23
N ARG A 148 -9.07 -1.44 12.79
CA ARG A 148 -8.50 -2.74 13.15
C ARG A 148 -7.01 -2.63 13.46
N ALA A 149 -6.65 -1.62 14.27
CA ALA A 149 -5.29 -1.46 14.78
C ALA A 149 -4.73 -2.74 15.43
N ASP A 150 -5.60 -3.59 15.97
CA ASP A 150 -5.27 -4.87 16.56
C ASP A 150 -4.60 -5.85 15.59
N LEU A 151 -4.90 -5.75 14.30
CA LEU A 151 -4.41 -6.69 13.28
C LEU A 151 -3.07 -6.30 12.66
N PHE A 152 -2.71 -5.01 12.63
CA PHE A 152 -1.60 -4.55 11.80
C PHE A 152 -0.40 -4.04 12.61
N ALA A 153 0.78 -4.63 12.37
CA ALA A 153 2.03 -4.17 12.97
C ALA A 153 2.45 -2.79 12.45
N ALA A 154 2.14 -2.47 11.18
CA ALA A 154 2.31 -1.15 10.59
C ALA A 154 1.42 -0.99 9.34
N ALA A 155 1.22 0.26 8.90
CA ALA A 155 0.46 0.60 7.71
C ALA A 155 1.22 1.59 6.81
N ALA A 156 0.88 1.58 5.50
CA ALA A 156 1.40 2.54 4.54
C ALA A 156 0.29 3.07 3.62
N SER A 157 0.25 4.39 3.46
CA SER A 157 -0.66 5.07 2.54
C SER A 157 0.14 5.83 1.50
N VAL A 158 -0.11 5.55 0.24
CA VAL A 158 0.62 6.13 -0.90
C VAL A 158 -0.33 6.94 -1.76
N ILE A 159 0.09 8.19 -2.09
CA ILE A 159 -0.67 9.15 -2.91
C ILE A 159 -2.11 9.35 -2.41
N MET A 160 -2.26 9.49 -1.08
CA MET A 160 -3.55 9.70 -0.43
C MET A 160 -3.39 10.52 0.85
N ASN A 161 -4.33 11.41 1.08
CA ASN A 161 -4.49 12.21 2.29
C ASN A 161 -5.80 11.85 3.01
N LEU A 162 -5.90 12.20 4.28
CA LEU A 162 -7.15 12.10 5.03
C LEU A 162 -8.19 13.10 4.51
N THR A 163 -9.44 12.83 4.81
CA THR A 163 -10.54 13.79 4.77
C THR A 163 -10.96 14.08 6.21
N GLU A 164 -11.67 15.20 6.44
CA GLU A 164 -12.25 15.52 7.75
C GLU A 164 -13.06 14.36 8.31
N GLU A 165 -13.91 13.77 7.47
CA GLU A 165 -14.77 12.66 7.85
C GLU A 165 -13.97 11.42 8.29
N ALA A 166 -12.90 11.08 7.56
CA ALA A 166 -12.04 9.97 7.92
C ALA A 166 -11.27 10.22 9.22
N ALA A 167 -10.83 11.46 9.45
CA ALA A 167 -10.11 11.84 10.66
C ALA A 167 -11.02 11.79 11.90
N VAL A 168 -12.23 12.33 11.80
CA VAL A 168 -13.22 12.34 12.92
C VAL A 168 -13.59 10.92 13.36
N THR A 169 -13.62 9.96 12.44
CA THR A 169 -13.98 8.56 12.74
C THR A 169 -12.79 7.67 13.12
N CYS A 170 -11.57 8.18 13.05
CA CYS A 170 -10.35 7.41 13.28
C CYS A 170 -9.94 7.39 14.76
N HIS A 171 -10.25 6.31 15.45
CA HIS A 171 -9.89 6.10 16.86
C HIS A 171 -9.24 4.73 17.05
N PRO A 172 -7.97 4.55 16.65
CA PRO A 172 -7.29 3.27 16.76
C PRO A 172 -7.13 2.84 18.22
N SER A 173 -7.33 1.54 18.48
CA SER A 173 -7.21 0.96 19.82
C SER A 173 -5.76 0.98 20.37
N ARG A 174 -4.79 1.20 19.52
CA ARG A 174 -3.37 1.39 19.82
C ARG A 174 -2.69 2.18 18.71
N PRO A 175 -1.53 2.80 18.98
CA PRO A 175 -0.70 3.38 17.92
C PRO A 175 -0.36 2.36 16.83
N VAL A 176 -0.45 2.79 15.57
CA VAL A 176 -0.04 2.00 14.39
C VAL A 176 1.05 2.78 13.67
N PRO A 177 2.28 2.24 13.55
CA PRO A 177 3.32 2.88 12.75
C PRO A 177 2.82 3.15 11.34
N MET A 178 3.07 4.37 10.83
CA MET A 178 2.50 4.83 9.56
C MET A 178 3.57 5.37 8.63
N LEU A 179 3.59 4.86 7.38
CA LEU A 179 4.33 5.46 6.28
C LEU A 179 3.35 6.19 5.36
N LEU A 180 3.63 7.46 5.09
CA LEU A 180 2.97 8.26 4.06
C LEU A 180 3.94 8.48 2.89
N MET A 181 3.44 8.48 1.64
CA MET A 181 4.25 8.74 0.45
C MET A 181 3.42 9.54 -0.55
N ASN A 182 3.68 10.86 -0.68
CA ASN A 182 2.85 11.76 -1.45
C ASN A 182 3.67 12.69 -2.35
N GLY A 183 3.14 12.95 -3.56
CA GLY A 183 3.74 13.83 -4.56
C GLY A 183 3.30 15.28 -4.40
N THR A 184 4.24 16.24 -4.48
CA THR A 184 3.91 17.67 -4.35
C THR A 184 3.21 18.27 -5.56
N ALA A 185 3.24 17.60 -6.73
CA ALA A 185 2.53 17.97 -7.95
C ALA A 185 1.32 17.06 -8.23
N ASP A 186 0.79 16.38 -7.21
CA ASP A 186 -0.42 15.55 -7.34
C ASP A 186 -1.65 16.43 -7.56
N LEU A 187 -2.30 16.27 -8.73
CA LEU A 187 -3.52 17.01 -9.08
C LEU A 187 -4.80 16.31 -8.63
N LEU A 188 -4.74 15.01 -8.33
CA LEU A 188 -5.92 14.22 -7.93
C LEU A 188 -6.14 14.25 -6.43
N VAL A 189 -5.06 14.13 -5.65
CA VAL A 189 -5.03 14.28 -4.19
C VAL A 189 -3.97 15.33 -3.86
N PRO A 190 -4.33 16.62 -3.85
CA PRO A 190 -3.36 17.69 -3.74
C PRO A 190 -2.55 17.60 -2.45
N TYR A 191 -1.22 17.77 -2.56
CA TYR A 191 -0.31 17.79 -1.40
C TYR A 191 -0.72 18.84 -0.37
N GLY A 192 -1.11 20.03 -0.85
CA GLY A 192 -1.59 21.13 0.00
C GLY A 192 -3.05 21.02 0.43
N GLY A 193 -3.72 19.89 0.15
CA GLY A 193 -5.13 19.70 0.50
C GLY A 193 -6.10 20.30 -0.53
N GLY A 194 -7.40 20.27 -0.18
CA GLY A 194 -8.47 20.77 -1.06
C GLY A 194 -9.08 19.68 -1.94
N ARG A 195 -9.88 20.09 -2.94
CA ARG A 195 -10.73 19.14 -3.70
C ARG A 195 -10.03 18.36 -4.79
N GLY A 196 -8.88 18.78 -5.26
CA GLY A 196 -8.22 18.15 -6.41
C GLY A 196 -9.03 18.12 -7.70
N ALA A 197 -8.39 17.72 -8.80
CA ALA A 197 -9.02 17.71 -10.13
C ALA A 197 -10.08 16.63 -10.31
N SER A 198 -10.14 15.66 -9.43
CA SER A 198 -10.99 14.47 -9.58
C SER A 198 -12.32 14.51 -8.84
N TYR A 199 -12.51 15.50 -7.98
CA TYR A 199 -13.68 15.56 -7.08
C TYR A 199 -13.93 14.24 -6.30
N PHE A 200 -12.86 13.47 -6.01
CA PHE A 200 -12.98 12.19 -5.31
C PHE A 200 -13.38 12.33 -3.84
N ALA A 201 -13.21 13.49 -3.25
CA ALA A 201 -13.72 13.84 -1.94
C ALA A 201 -14.59 15.09 -2.08
N ALA A 202 -15.88 15.01 -1.74
CA ALA A 202 -16.83 16.12 -1.91
C ALA A 202 -16.42 17.33 -1.07
N ASP A 203 -15.93 17.10 0.15
CA ASP A 203 -15.49 18.13 1.10
C ASP A 203 -13.98 18.44 1.01
N GLY A 204 -13.26 17.76 0.12
CA GLY A 204 -11.82 17.91 -0.08
C GLY A 204 -10.99 16.98 0.79
N PHE A 205 -9.67 17.05 0.58
CA PHE A 205 -8.66 16.35 1.37
C PHE A 205 -7.98 17.33 2.33
N TRP A 206 -7.53 16.84 3.45
CA TRP A 206 -6.51 17.53 4.23
C TRP A 206 -5.21 17.63 3.42
N SER A 207 -4.35 18.56 3.79
CA SER A 207 -2.99 18.55 3.26
C SER A 207 -2.23 17.32 3.75
N THR A 208 -1.14 17.00 3.06
CA THR A 208 -0.23 15.94 3.50
C THR A 208 0.38 16.26 4.88
N ASP A 209 0.65 17.54 5.14
CA ASP A 209 1.21 17.97 6.42
C ASP A 209 0.19 17.83 7.56
N GLU A 210 -1.09 18.15 7.34
CA GLU A 210 -2.17 17.89 8.30
C GLU A 210 -2.37 16.39 8.53
N THR A 211 -2.34 15.59 7.45
CA THR A 211 -2.41 14.12 7.54
C THR A 211 -1.24 13.55 8.34
N LEU A 212 -0.03 14.05 8.12
CA LEU A 212 1.17 13.67 8.86
C LEU A 212 1.04 14.05 10.35
N ALA A 213 0.61 15.28 10.65
CA ALA A 213 0.40 15.77 12.00
C ALA A 213 -0.63 14.92 12.76
N PHE A 214 -1.71 14.51 12.10
CA PHE A 214 -2.72 13.62 12.67
C PHE A 214 -2.12 12.28 13.11
N TRP A 215 -1.37 11.60 12.24
CA TRP A 215 -0.74 10.31 12.59
C TRP A 215 0.34 10.47 13.65
N ARG A 216 1.09 11.59 13.65
CA ARG A 216 2.02 11.94 14.73
C ARG A 216 1.31 12.03 16.07
N SER A 217 0.18 12.72 16.13
CA SER A 217 -0.63 12.87 17.34
C SER A 217 -1.11 11.52 17.86
N LEU A 218 -1.69 10.67 17.00
CA LEU A 218 -2.17 9.33 17.40
C LEU A 218 -1.05 8.42 17.90
N ASN A 219 0.16 8.61 17.40
CA ASN A 219 1.33 7.79 17.74
C ASN A 219 2.18 8.39 18.86
N GLY A 220 1.79 9.56 19.39
CA GLY A 220 2.51 10.24 20.49
C GLY A 220 3.89 10.74 20.07
N CYS A 221 4.07 11.13 18.81
CA CYS A 221 5.32 11.65 18.29
C CYS A 221 5.50 13.14 18.70
N GLU A 222 6.75 13.58 18.82
CA GLU A 222 7.08 14.98 19.01
C GLU A 222 6.74 15.78 17.73
N THR A 223 6.16 16.97 17.91
CA THR A 223 5.68 17.79 16.79
C THR A 223 6.80 18.55 16.09
N ASP A 224 7.81 19.00 16.85
CA ASP A 224 8.78 20.00 16.41
C ASP A 224 10.15 19.43 16.05
N ASP A 225 10.36 18.12 16.19
CA ASP A 225 11.65 17.46 15.96
C ASP A 225 11.49 16.29 14.98
N ALA A 226 11.63 16.61 13.70
CA ALA A 226 11.66 15.62 12.64
C ALA A 226 13.04 15.61 11.97
N GLU A 227 13.59 14.42 11.76
CA GLU A 227 14.75 14.25 10.91
C GLU A 227 14.34 14.38 9.45
N VAL A 228 14.88 15.39 8.76
CA VAL A 228 14.65 15.63 7.32
C VAL A 228 15.89 15.22 6.55
N THR A 229 15.74 14.31 5.60
CA THR A 229 16.83 13.77 4.81
C THR A 229 16.45 13.78 3.33
N ASP A 230 17.19 14.51 2.50
CA ASP A 230 17.05 14.41 1.06
C ASP A 230 17.74 13.13 0.56
N LEU A 231 17.00 12.32 -0.19
CA LEU A 231 17.53 11.09 -0.76
C LEU A 231 18.31 11.41 -2.05
N PRO A 232 19.29 10.56 -2.44
CA PRO A 232 20.01 10.76 -3.69
C PRO A 232 19.07 10.78 -4.90
N ASP A 233 19.21 11.79 -5.74
CA ASP A 233 18.59 11.85 -7.06
C ASP A 233 19.30 10.86 -7.99
N ARG A 234 18.66 9.74 -8.26
CA ARG A 234 19.17 8.64 -9.11
C ARG A 234 18.66 8.72 -10.54
N ALA A 235 17.63 9.50 -10.76
CA ALA A 235 16.97 9.64 -12.04
C ALA A 235 16.72 11.12 -12.40
N PRO A 236 17.78 11.96 -12.53
CA PRO A 236 17.63 13.42 -12.73
C PRO A 236 16.76 13.80 -13.93
N ALA A 237 16.59 12.89 -14.89
CA ALA A 237 15.77 13.11 -16.07
C ALA A 237 14.26 13.12 -15.80
N ASP A 238 13.80 12.64 -14.64
CA ASP A 238 12.38 12.69 -14.26
C ASP A 238 12.00 14.02 -13.59
N HIS A 239 13.00 14.87 -13.27
CA HIS A 239 12.84 16.20 -12.66
C HIS A 239 12.13 16.17 -11.29
N SER A 240 12.21 15.06 -10.59
CA SER A 240 11.65 14.90 -9.25
C SER A 240 12.71 14.43 -8.26
N THR A 241 12.53 14.68 -6.98
CA THR A 241 13.42 14.24 -5.91
C THR A 241 12.60 13.72 -4.74
N VAL A 242 13.25 13.04 -3.78
CA VAL A 242 12.56 12.50 -2.62
C VAL A 242 13.19 13.03 -1.33
N THR A 243 12.37 13.60 -0.46
CA THR A 243 12.73 13.97 0.90
C THR A 243 12.04 13.04 1.88
N ARG A 244 12.81 12.34 2.74
CA ARG A 244 12.29 11.56 3.86
C ARG A 244 12.18 12.45 5.09
N ILE A 245 11.01 12.43 5.74
CA ILE A 245 10.73 13.16 6.98
C ILE A 245 10.34 12.13 8.03
N SER A 246 11.24 11.85 8.96
CA SER A 246 11.04 10.90 10.06
C SER A 246 10.70 11.63 11.34
N SER A 247 9.56 11.35 11.90
CA SER A 247 9.13 11.95 13.18
C SER A 247 9.82 11.25 14.35
N ARG A 248 10.15 11.99 15.40
CA ARG A 248 10.60 11.42 16.65
C ARG A 248 9.41 10.89 17.44
N CYS A 249 9.27 9.58 17.47
CA CYS A 249 8.17 8.89 18.11
C CYS A 249 8.67 7.92 19.19
N PRO A 250 7.82 7.51 20.14
CA PRO A 250 8.12 6.37 21.01
C PRO A 250 8.49 5.14 20.19
N ARG A 251 9.33 4.27 20.75
CA ARG A 251 9.80 3.07 20.05
C ARG A 251 8.61 2.22 19.56
N GLY A 252 8.60 1.90 18.27
CA GLY A 252 7.56 1.10 17.63
C GLY A 252 6.31 1.90 17.23
N HIS A 253 6.34 3.23 17.31
CA HIS A 253 5.24 4.12 16.92
C HIS A 253 5.60 5.01 15.71
N ASP A 254 6.58 4.63 14.95
CA ASP A 254 7.18 5.45 13.90
C ASP A 254 6.17 6.03 12.91
N VAL A 255 6.32 7.31 12.59
CA VAL A 255 5.58 7.99 11.53
C VAL A 255 6.57 8.63 10.58
N VAL A 256 6.52 8.25 9.30
CA VAL A 256 7.46 8.68 8.27
C VAL A 256 6.71 9.17 7.05
N LEU A 257 7.12 10.31 6.50
CA LEU A 257 6.66 10.80 5.21
C LEU A 257 7.80 10.74 4.18
N TYR A 258 7.53 10.15 3.04
CA TYR A 258 8.31 10.31 1.81
C TYR A 258 7.61 11.34 0.94
N ARG A 259 8.14 12.57 0.94
CA ARG A 259 7.68 13.66 0.09
C ARG A 259 8.37 13.56 -1.26
N VAL A 260 7.61 13.27 -2.30
CA VAL A 260 8.11 13.22 -3.68
C VAL A 260 7.97 14.60 -4.28
N ASN A 261 9.06 15.37 -4.28
CA ASN A 261 9.08 16.72 -4.80
C ASN A 261 8.86 16.69 -6.33
N HIS A 262 7.94 17.49 -6.83
CA HIS A 262 7.45 17.52 -8.22
C HIS A 262 6.81 16.20 -8.71
N GLY A 263 6.67 15.18 -7.85
CA GLY A 263 5.95 13.94 -8.16
C GLY A 263 4.44 14.16 -8.27
N GLY A 264 3.80 13.45 -9.19
CA GLY A 264 2.36 13.47 -9.39
C GLY A 264 1.62 12.36 -8.62
N HIS A 265 0.39 12.03 -9.07
CA HIS A 265 -0.42 10.92 -8.54
C HIS A 265 0.12 9.57 -9.03
N ARG A 266 1.39 9.28 -8.75
CA ARG A 266 2.10 8.07 -9.17
C ARG A 266 2.97 7.54 -8.05
N VAL A 267 2.96 6.21 -7.90
CA VAL A 267 3.85 5.51 -6.97
C VAL A 267 5.26 5.50 -7.55
N PRO A 268 6.30 5.91 -6.82
CA PRO A 268 7.68 5.78 -7.27
C PRO A 268 8.01 4.33 -7.67
N GLY A 269 8.75 4.14 -8.77
CA GLY A 269 9.11 2.81 -9.29
C GLY A 269 7.95 2.00 -9.87
N PHE A 270 6.70 2.50 -9.79
CA PHE A 270 5.52 1.83 -10.34
C PHE A 270 5.58 1.85 -11.88
N SER A 271 5.48 0.68 -12.50
CA SER A 271 5.51 0.59 -13.96
C SER A 271 4.29 1.28 -14.57
N PRO A 272 4.49 2.28 -15.47
CA PRO A 272 3.38 2.94 -16.11
C PRO A 272 2.60 1.92 -16.97
N ASP A 273 1.26 2.00 -16.91
CA ASP A 273 0.42 1.22 -17.80
C ASP A 273 0.45 1.83 -19.20
N ALA A 274 0.99 1.11 -20.18
CA ALA A 274 0.97 1.50 -21.58
C ALA A 274 -0.45 1.75 -22.15
N ARG A 275 -1.48 1.27 -21.40
CA ARG A 275 -2.90 1.43 -21.76
C ARG A 275 -3.54 2.73 -21.29
N PHE A 276 -2.86 3.53 -20.44
CA PHE A 276 -3.44 4.83 -20.05
C PHE A 276 -3.44 5.80 -21.23
N PRO A 277 -4.62 6.38 -21.56
CA PRO A 277 -4.68 7.45 -22.57
C PRO A 277 -3.74 8.60 -22.19
N LYS A 278 -3.12 9.26 -23.18
CA LYS A 278 -2.21 10.41 -22.96
C LYS A 278 -2.83 11.51 -22.08
N VAL A 279 -4.15 11.72 -22.19
CA VAL A 279 -4.90 12.69 -21.37
C VAL A 279 -4.86 12.29 -19.88
N ALA A 280 -5.03 11.00 -19.56
CA ALA A 280 -4.92 10.52 -18.19
C ALA A 280 -3.48 10.63 -17.67
N ALA A 281 -2.48 10.44 -18.51
CA ALA A 281 -1.08 10.63 -18.15
C ALA A 281 -0.77 12.06 -17.66
N GLY A 282 -1.40 13.08 -18.26
CA GLY A 282 -1.27 14.49 -17.84
C GLY A 282 -1.86 14.73 -16.44
N LEU A 283 -3.01 14.14 -16.13
CA LEU A 283 -3.64 14.26 -14.81
C LEU A 283 -2.85 13.53 -13.71
N LEU A 284 -2.20 12.42 -14.05
CA LEU A 284 -1.38 11.67 -13.09
C LEU A 284 -0.04 12.37 -12.78
N GLY A 285 0.42 13.28 -13.63
CA GLY A 285 1.65 14.03 -13.44
C GLY A 285 2.93 13.20 -13.53
N PRO A 286 4.09 13.77 -13.12
CA PRO A 286 5.40 13.11 -13.17
C PRO A 286 5.49 11.89 -12.24
N GLN A 287 6.37 10.95 -12.60
CA GLN A 287 6.67 9.78 -11.80
C GLN A 287 8.14 9.82 -11.38
N ASN A 288 8.38 9.63 -10.09
CA ASN A 288 9.73 9.53 -9.55
C ASN A 288 10.31 8.13 -9.76
N ALA A 289 11.58 8.07 -10.08
CA ALA A 289 12.32 6.82 -10.26
C ALA A 289 13.57 6.72 -9.35
N ASP A 290 13.73 7.59 -8.35
CA ASP A 290 14.82 7.53 -7.38
C ASP A 290 14.67 6.38 -6.40
N ILE A 291 13.44 6.05 -6.07
CA ILE A 291 13.07 4.98 -5.15
C ILE A 291 12.03 4.05 -5.78
N ASP A 292 11.91 2.85 -5.22
CA ASP A 292 10.77 1.96 -5.49
C ASP A 292 9.82 1.96 -4.29
N GLY A 293 8.52 2.13 -4.54
CA GLY A 293 7.51 2.23 -3.49
C GLY A 293 7.40 0.97 -2.65
N ALA A 294 7.41 -0.22 -3.27
CA ALA A 294 7.30 -1.49 -2.55
C ALA A 294 8.52 -1.78 -1.69
N GLU A 295 9.73 -1.53 -2.23
CA GLU A 295 10.99 -1.66 -1.50
C GLU A 295 11.06 -0.70 -0.30
N THR A 296 10.67 0.54 -0.52
CA THR A 296 10.66 1.59 0.53
C THR A 296 9.69 1.24 1.65
N ILE A 297 8.48 0.77 1.29
CA ILE A 297 7.47 0.36 2.27
C ILE A 297 7.95 -0.88 3.04
N TRP A 298 8.53 -1.87 2.35
CA TRP A 298 9.06 -3.06 3.04
C TRP A 298 10.20 -2.71 3.98
N THR A 299 11.11 -1.84 3.59
CA THR A 299 12.18 -1.34 4.47
C THR A 299 11.62 -0.73 5.76
N PHE A 300 10.49 -0.03 5.67
CA PHE A 300 9.79 0.48 6.85
C PHE A 300 9.13 -0.65 7.65
N PHE A 301 8.37 -1.54 7.01
CA PHE A 301 7.62 -2.61 7.66
C PHE A 301 8.51 -3.63 8.38
N SER A 302 9.66 -3.98 7.78
CA SER A 302 10.59 -4.97 8.34
C SER A 302 11.19 -4.59 9.71
N ARG A 303 11.00 -3.35 10.15
CA ARG A 303 11.42 -2.85 11.47
C ARG A 303 10.48 -3.27 12.60
N PHE A 304 9.27 -3.72 12.26
CA PHE A 304 8.24 -4.09 13.24
C PHE A 304 8.08 -5.61 13.28
N PRO A 305 8.26 -6.22 14.49
CA PRO A 305 8.17 -7.66 14.71
C PRO A 305 6.75 -8.17 14.73
#